data_728b4b9f5b5dc4da6ea5e292bf15bbdc
#
_entry.id   728b4b9f5b5dc4da6ea5e292bf15bbdc
#
_cell.length_a   1.000
_cell.length_b   1.000
_cell.length_c   1.000
_cell.angle_alpha   90.00
_cell.angle_beta   90.00
_cell.angle_gamma   90.00
#
_symmetry.space_group_name_H-M   'P 1'
#
loop_
_entity.id
_entity.type
_entity.pdbx_description
1 polymer ?
#
loop_
_entity_poly.entity_id
_entity_poly.type
_entity_poly.pdbx_seq_one_letter_code
_entity_poly.pdbx_strand_id
1 'polypeptide(L)'
;MIIDDDIVFRPAEDQDAGALAELYDRTARWILARGIEQWKPGDKDAAHFRARMRDGEVWLATDADGRLCGAYELWWSDEEAWGVQPPVAGYVHRLMVERGAAPAGTGRRLLDHAERRIAATGRERARLDCVSANPRLLAYYQDAGYRVAGEFPHKQGVDGRIYGVVLLEKPLGVSVG
;
A
#
# COMPACT_ATOMS: atom_id res chain seq x y z
N MET A 1 2.72 24.06 19.45
CA MET A 1 2.18 22.76 19.84
C MET A 1 1.75 22.03 18.60
N ILE A 2 2.48 20.99 18.25
CA ILE A 2 2.09 20.16 17.12
C ILE A 2 0.93 19.31 17.62
N ILE A 3 -0.27 19.65 17.18
CA ILE A 3 -1.39 18.75 17.32
C ILE A 3 -1.06 17.62 16.37
N ASP A 4 -0.77 16.46 16.93
CA ASP A 4 -0.69 15.24 16.15
C ASP A 4 -2.05 15.12 15.48
N ASP A 5 -2.07 15.26 14.16
CA ASP A 5 -3.30 15.12 13.42
C ASP A 5 -3.86 13.73 13.74
N ASP A 6 -5.02 13.71 14.38
CA ASP A 6 -5.64 12.51 14.89
C ASP A 6 -6.08 11.58 13.76
N ILE A 7 -5.11 10.96 13.10
CA ILE A 7 -5.39 9.89 12.16
C ILE A 7 -5.57 8.60 12.96
N VAL A 8 -6.73 8.01 12.81
CA VAL A 8 -7.09 6.74 13.42
C VAL A 8 -7.04 5.65 12.35
N PHE A 9 -6.37 4.55 12.67
CA PHE A 9 -6.30 3.37 11.82
C PHE A 9 -7.29 2.32 12.31
N ARG A 10 -8.02 1.74 11.38
CA ARG A 10 -8.93 0.61 11.67
C ARG A 10 -8.96 -0.38 10.52
N PRO A 11 -9.25 -1.66 10.77
CA PRO A 11 -9.51 -2.60 9.69
C PRO A 11 -10.74 -2.18 8.89
N ALA A 12 -10.68 -2.39 7.58
CA ALA A 12 -11.84 -2.16 6.72
C ALA A 12 -12.93 -3.20 7.00
N GLU A 13 -14.15 -2.74 6.92
CA GLU A 13 -15.34 -3.58 7.02
C GLU A 13 -16.03 -3.64 5.65
N ASP A 14 -16.94 -4.59 5.49
CA ASP A 14 -17.63 -4.82 4.22
C ASP A 14 -18.31 -3.56 3.67
N GLN A 15 -18.87 -2.75 4.55
CA GLN A 15 -19.49 -1.46 4.20
C GLN A 15 -18.52 -0.41 3.67
N ASP A 16 -17.22 -0.58 3.89
CA ASP A 16 -16.18 0.35 3.42
C ASP A 16 -15.78 0.09 1.95
N ALA A 17 -16.18 -1.02 1.38
CA ALA A 17 -15.70 -1.47 0.07
C ALA A 17 -16.00 -0.47 -1.05
N GLY A 18 -17.16 0.17 -1.02
CA GLY A 18 -17.54 1.21 -1.99
C GLY A 18 -16.64 2.45 -1.91
N ALA A 19 -16.38 2.93 -0.70
CA ALA A 19 -15.50 4.08 -0.47
C ALA A 19 -14.05 3.77 -0.88
N LEU A 20 -13.59 2.55 -0.67
CA LEU A 20 -12.27 2.09 -1.11
C LEU A 20 -12.15 2.07 -2.63
N ALA A 21 -13.18 1.58 -3.33
CA ALA A 21 -13.22 1.60 -4.79
C ALA A 21 -13.16 3.03 -5.34
N GLU A 22 -13.89 3.96 -4.73
CA GLU A 22 -13.84 5.37 -5.11
C GLU A 22 -12.48 6.00 -4.84
N LEU A 23 -11.85 5.70 -3.71
CA LEU A 23 -10.49 6.15 -3.39
C LEU A 23 -9.49 5.61 -4.41
N TYR A 24 -9.62 4.34 -4.79
CA TYR A 24 -8.80 3.74 -5.84
C TYR A 24 -8.93 4.52 -7.16
N ASP A 25 -10.14 4.80 -7.59
CA ASP A 25 -10.39 5.51 -8.84
C ASP A 25 -9.81 6.93 -8.81
N ARG A 26 -9.97 7.65 -7.72
CA ARG A 26 -9.37 8.99 -7.56
C ARG A 26 -7.84 8.93 -7.58
N THR A 27 -7.27 7.94 -6.91
CA THR A 27 -5.81 7.73 -6.90
C THR A 27 -5.30 7.39 -8.29
N ALA A 28 -6.00 6.51 -9.00
CA ALA A 28 -5.66 6.15 -10.38
C ALA A 28 -5.67 7.37 -11.31
N ARG A 29 -6.69 8.21 -11.22
CA ARG A 29 -6.76 9.46 -11.99
C ARG A 29 -5.63 10.41 -11.65
N TRP A 30 -5.29 10.52 -10.39
CA TRP A 30 -4.17 11.38 -9.94
C TRP A 30 -2.83 10.90 -10.49
N ILE A 31 -2.59 9.59 -10.50
CA ILE A 31 -1.38 8.98 -11.07
C ILE A 31 -1.33 9.20 -12.58
N LEU A 32 -2.43 8.94 -13.29
CA LEU A 32 -2.52 9.14 -14.74
C LEU A 32 -2.28 10.58 -15.15
N ALA A 33 -2.79 11.54 -14.39
CA ALA A 33 -2.58 12.96 -14.65
C ALA A 33 -1.09 13.35 -14.56
N ARG A 34 -0.26 12.53 -13.95
CA ARG A 34 1.20 12.71 -13.86
C ARG A 34 1.97 11.87 -14.88
N GLY A 35 1.26 11.28 -15.85
CA GLY A 35 1.87 10.52 -16.92
C GLY A 35 2.33 9.11 -16.53
N ILE A 36 1.88 8.61 -15.39
CA ILE A 36 2.24 7.27 -14.92
C ILE A 36 1.10 6.30 -15.22
N GLU A 37 1.34 5.36 -16.14
CA GLU A 37 0.38 4.34 -16.53
C GLU A 37 0.55 3.09 -15.68
N GLN A 38 0.03 3.11 -14.46
CA GLN A 38 0.08 1.97 -13.56
C GLN A 38 -1.32 1.49 -13.19
N TRP A 39 -2.16 2.38 -12.72
CA TRP A 39 -3.52 2.08 -12.31
C TRP A 39 -4.50 2.74 -13.25
N LYS A 40 -5.64 2.07 -13.48
CA LYS A 40 -6.74 2.63 -14.28
C LYS A 40 -7.99 2.74 -13.42
N PRO A 41 -8.73 3.86 -13.53
CA PRO A 41 -10.03 3.95 -12.90
C PRO A 41 -10.94 2.79 -13.33
N GLY A 42 -11.67 2.20 -12.38
CA GLY A 42 -12.56 1.09 -12.63
C GLY A 42 -11.93 -0.30 -12.52
N ASP A 43 -10.61 -0.42 -12.48
CA ASP A 43 -9.94 -1.74 -12.42
C ASP A 43 -10.17 -2.48 -11.11
N LYS A 44 -10.41 -1.75 -10.03
CA LYS A 44 -10.63 -2.31 -8.70
C LYS A 44 -11.95 -1.79 -8.15
N ASP A 45 -12.92 -2.66 -8.08
CA ASP A 45 -14.26 -2.36 -7.57
C ASP A 45 -14.43 -2.79 -6.11
N ALA A 46 -15.64 -2.62 -5.58
CA ALA A 46 -15.97 -3.03 -4.23
C ALA A 46 -15.74 -4.53 -4.00
N ALA A 47 -16.00 -5.37 -5.01
CA ALA A 47 -15.78 -6.81 -4.91
C ALA A 47 -14.31 -7.16 -4.74
N HIS A 48 -13.40 -6.41 -5.40
CA HIS A 48 -11.95 -6.57 -5.20
C HIS A 48 -11.59 -6.35 -3.73
N PHE A 49 -12.03 -5.26 -3.13
CA PHE A 49 -11.68 -4.94 -1.75
C PHE A 49 -12.28 -5.92 -0.75
N ARG A 50 -13.48 -6.40 -0.99
CA ARG A 50 -14.08 -7.47 -0.17
C ARG A 50 -13.26 -8.76 -0.24
N ALA A 51 -12.78 -9.12 -1.43
CA ALA A 51 -11.89 -10.27 -1.59
C ALA A 51 -10.57 -10.08 -0.83
N ARG A 52 -9.99 -8.89 -0.88
CA ARG A 52 -8.76 -8.60 -0.14
C ARG A 52 -8.95 -8.64 1.38
N MET A 53 -10.09 -8.22 1.88
CA MET A 53 -10.42 -8.35 3.31
C MET A 53 -10.50 -9.81 3.77
N ARG A 54 -10.90 -10.72 2.89
CA ARG A 54 -10.95 -12.16 3.19
C ARG A 54 -9.58 -12.83 3.12
N ASP A 55 -8.76 -12.45 2.13
CA ASP A 55 -7.52 -13.14 1.81
C ASP A 55 -6.29 -12.51 2.47
N GLY A 56 -6.41 -11.30 2.95
CA GLY A 56 -5.37 -10.53 3.61
C GLY A 56 -5.99 -9.52 4.57
N GLU A 57 -5.38 -8.34 4.64
CA GLU A 57 -5.90 -7.25 5.46
C GLU A 57 -6.05 -5.99 4.61
N VAL A 58 -7.06 -5.21 4.90
CA VAL A 58 -7.24 -3.86 4.36
C VAL A 58 -7.41 -2.90 5.53
N TRP A 59 -6.58 -1.87 5.57
CA TRP A 59 -6.58 -0.90 6.66
C TRP A 59 -6.96 0.48 6.16
N LEU A 60 -7.80 1.17 6.92
CA LEU A 60 -8.21 2.54 6.66
C LEU A 60 -7.56 3.49 7.64
N ALA A 61 -7.21 4.66 7.15
CA ALA A 61 -6.85 5.81 7.97
C ALA A 61 -7.96 6.86 7.86
N THR A 62 -8.50 7.29 8.98
CA THR A 62 -9.54 8.31 9.03
C THR A 62 -9.10 9.48 9.91
N ASP A 63 -9.65 10.66 9.65
CA ASP A 63 -9.43 11.82 10.50
C ASP A 63 -10.35 11.81 11.74
N ALA A 64 -10.26 12.85 12.57
CA ALA A 64 -11.07 12.98 13.77
C ALA A 64 -12.58 12.99 13.51
N ASP A 65 -13.00 13.40 12.31
CA ASP A 65 -14.41 13.42 11.90
C ASP A 65 -14.85 12.13 11.22
N GLY A 66 -13.98 11.13 11.14
CA GLY A 66 -14.25 9.87 10.50
C GLY A 66 -14.13 9.89 8.97
N ARG A 67 -13.54 10.94 8.38
CA ARG A 67 -13.33 11.02 6.94
C ARG A 67 -12.15 10.18 6.53
N LEU A 68 -12.31 9.48 5.41
CA LEU A 68 -11.25 8.64 4.85
C LEU A 68 -10.08 9.49 4.36
N CYS A 69 -8.90 9.26 4.93
CA CYS A 69 -7.65 9.93 4.54
C CYS A 69 -6.75 9.05 3.68
N GLY A 70 -6.86 7.75 3.81
CA GLY A 70 -6.06 6.81 3.05
C GLY A 70 -6.35 5.37 3.41
N ALA A 71 -5.70 4.47 2.70
CA ALA A 71 -5.86 3.04 2.92
C ALA A 71 -4.66 2.28 2.35
N TYR A 72 -4.50 1.04 2.77
CA TYR A 72 -3.55 0.11 2.15
C TYR A 72 -4.05 -1.32 2.31
N GLU A 73 -3.52 -2.20 1.45
CA GLU A 73 -3.70 -3.65 1.57
C GLU A 73 -2.43 -4.25 2.16
N LEU A 74 -2.58 -5.28 2.99
CA LEU A 74 -1.48 -6.02 3.55
C LEU A 74 -1.67 -7.51 3.23
N TRP A 75 -0.71 -8.06 2.51
CA TRP A 75 -0.71 -9.46 2.13
C TRP A 75 0.39 -10.19 2.89
N TRP A 76 0.19 -11.49 3.08
CA TRP A 76 1.16 -12.34 3.79
C TRP A 76 1.99 -13.20 2.84
N SER A 77 1.72 -13.13 1.55
CA SER A 77 2.50 -13.69 0.46
C SER A 77 2.27 -12.92 -0.81
N ASP A 78 3.23 -12.93 -1.72
CA ASP A 78 3.13 -12.33 -3.05
C ASP A 78 3.99 -13.14 -4.03
N GLU A 79 3.50 -14.33 -4.37
CA GLU A 79 4.26 -15.28 -5.18
C GLU A 79 4.49 -14.79 -6.61
N GLU A 80 3.57 -13.99 -7.16
CA GLU A 80 3.72 -13.44 -8.51
C GLU A 80 5.00 -12.61 -8.64
N ALA A 81 5.24 -11.69 -7.72
CA ALA A 81 6.38 -10.78 -7.79
C ALA A 81 7.63 -11.34 -7.09
N TRP A 82 7.44 -12.06 -5.98
CA TRP A 82 8.54 -12.46 -5.10
C TRP A 82 8.86 -13.96 -5.15
N GLY A 83 8.04 -14.76 -5.83
CA GLY A 83 8.15 -16.21 -5.77
C GLY A 83 7.74 -16.77 -4.41
N VAL A 84 7.95 -18.06 -4.22
CA VAL A 84 7.70 -18.71 -2.94
C VAL A 84 8.77 -18.27 -1.94
N GLN A 85 8.32 -17.70 -0.82
CA GLN A 85 9.20 -17.15 0.21
C GLN A 85 8.88 -17.76 1.58
N PRO A 86 9.86 -17.85 2.49
CA PRO A 86 9.57 -18.16 3.89
C PRO A 86 8.61 -17.13 4.49
N PRO A 87 7.84 -17.47 5.54
CA PRO A 87 6.86 -16.56 6.15
C PRO A 87 7.53 -15.51 7.06
N VAL A 88 8.43 -14.71 6.49
CA VAL A 88 9.24 -13.72 7.23
C VAL A 88 8.84 -12.27 6.94
N ALA A 89 7.90 -12.05 6.03
CA ALA A 89 7.55 -10.71 5.57
C ALA A 89 6.04 -10.49 5.48
N GLY A 90 5.65 -9.22 5.55
CA GLY A 90 4.37 -8.74 5.08
C GLY A 90 4.59 -7.89 3.82
N TYR A 91 3.61 -7.89 2.93
CA TYR A 91 3.67 -7.25 1.61
C TYR A 91 2.64 -6.14 1.53
N VAL A 92 3.10 -4.89 1.44
CA VAL A 92 2.24 -3.72 1.40
C VAL A 92 1.83 -3.45 -0.05
N HIS A 93 0.54 -3.42 -0.30
CA HIS A 93 -0.03 -3.16 -1.61
C HIS A 93 -1.02 -2.00 -1.57
N ARG A 94 -1.18 -1.33 -2.69
CA ARG A 94 -2.20 -0.28 -2.92
C ARG A 94 -2.27 0.73 -1.80
N LEU A 95 -1.12 1.32 -1.49
CA LEU A 95 -1.06 2.44 -0.55
C LEU A 95 -1.67 3.66 -1.23
N MET A 96 -2.80 4.11 -0.73
CA MET A 96 -3.60 5.17 -1.33
C MET A 96 -3.79 6.31 -0.33
N VAL A 97 -3.66 7.53 -0.81
CA VAL A 97 -3.88 8.75 -0.02
C VAL A 97 -4.96 9.60 -0.66
N GLU A 98 -5.92 10.06 0.13
CA GLU A 98 -6.94 11.02 -0.33
C GLU A 98 -6.29 12.41 -0.47
N ARG A 99 -5.82 12.73 -1.67
CA ARG A 99 -4.99 13.91 -1.95
C ARG A 99 -5.68 15.24 -1.67
N GLY A 100 -7.01 15.29 -1.73
CA GLY A 100 -7.76 16.52 -1.51
C GLY A 100 -8.04 16.85 -0.05
N ALA A 101 -7.93 15.88 0.86
CA ALA A 101 -8.38 16.03 2.24
C ALA A 101 -7.39 15.52 3.28
N ALA A 102 -6.45 14.65 2.90
CA ALA A 102 -5.52 14.06 3.84
C ALA A 102 -4.46 15.07 4.32
N PRO A 103 -4.11 15.06 5.61
CA PRO A 103 -2.99 15.83 6.10
C PRO A 103 -1.68 15.47 5.41
N ALA A 104 -0.74 16.43 5.37
CA ALA A 104 0.61 16.16 4.87
C ALA A 104 1.26 15.03 5.69
N GLY A 105 1.96 14.12 5.01
CA GLY A 105 2.63 12.98 5.66
C GLY A 105 1.73 11.77 5.89
N THR A 106 0.48 11.78 5.44
CA THR A 106 -0.43 10.64 5.59
C THR A 106 0.11 9.36 4.96
N GLY A 107 0.72 9.46 3.77
CA GLY A 107 1.31 8.28 3.11
C GLY A 107 2.39 7.63 3.95
N ARG A 108 3.25 8.40 4.60
CA ARG A 108 4.28 7.88 5.49
C ARG A 108 3.68 7.24 6.74
N ARG A 109 2.63 7.82 7.29
CA ARG A 109 1.93 7.24 8.46
C ARG A 109 1.25 5.93 8.12
N LEU A 110 0.67 5.80 6.91
CA LEU A 110 0.13 4.53 6.41
C LEU A 110 1.23 3.47 6.37
N LEU A 111 2.38 3.81 5.81
CA LEU A 111 3.50 2.89 5.69
C LEU A 111 4.03 2.49 7.07
N ASP A 112 4.20 3.43 7.99
CA ASP A 112 4.63 3.17 9.37
C ASP A 112 3.64 2.25 10.10
N HIS A 113 2.34 2.45 9.89
CA HIS A 113 1.31 1.59 10.48
C HIS A 113 1.42 0.16 9.93
N ALA A 114 1.61 0.00 8.62
CA ALA A 114 1.79 -1.31 8.00
C ALA A 114 3.02 -2.03 8.56
N GLU A 115 4.12 -1.32 8.72
CA GLU A 115 5.36 -1.89 9.29
C GLU A 115 5.15 -2.35 10.73
N ARG A 116 4.48 -1.55 11.56
CA ARG A 116 4.15 -1.94 12.94
C ARG A 116 3.22 -3.14 12.97
N ARG A 117 2.24 -3.20 12.07
CA ARG A 117 1.32 -4.34 11.96
C ARG A 117 2.05 -5.62 11.59
N ILE A 118 2.96 -5.55 10.63
CA ILE A 118 3.79 -6.70 10.22
C ILE A 118 4.66 -7.17 11.41
N ALA A 119 5.35 -6.25 12.06
CA ALA A 119 6.20 -6.58 13.21
C ALA A 119 5.41 -7.21 14.35
N ALA A 120 4.18 -6.77 14.59
CA ALA A 120 3.30 -7.31 15.63
C ALA A 120 2.92 -8.78 15.38
N THR A 121 3.01 -9.28 14.14
CA THR A 121 2.79 -10.70 13.83
C THR A 121 4.04 -11.55 14.00
N GLY A 122 5.18 -10.94 14.37
CA GLY A 122 6.47 -11.62 14.51
C GLY A 122 7.26 -11.72 13.20
N ARG A 123 6.77 -11.13 12.10
CA ARG A 123 7.50 -11.09 10.83
C ARG A 123 8.52 -9.96 10.84
N GLU A 124 9.65 -10.20 10.22
CA GLU A 124 10.85 -9.37 10.36
C GLU A 124 11.03 -8.37 9.24
N ARG A 125 10.23 -8.45 8.18
CA ARG A 125 10.44 -7.64 6.96
C ARG A 125 9.15 -7.10 6.41
N ALA A 126 9.21 -5.85 5.95
CA ALA A 126 8.19 -5.26 5.10
C ALA A 126 8.68 -5.29 3.66
N ARG A 127 7.82 -5.70 2.75
CA ARG A 127 8.11 -5.77 1.31
C ARG A 127 7.05 -5.05 0.53
N LEU A 128 7.46 -4.47 -0.57
CA LEU A 128 6.57 -3.84 -1.54
C LEU A 128 7.23 -3.80 -2.90
N ASP A 129 6.47 -3.43 -3.91
CA ASP A 129 7.02 -3.15 -5.22
C ASP A 129 6.54 -1.78 -5.72
N CYS A 130 7.31 -1.17 -6.59
CA CYS A 130 6.89 0.03 -7.30
C CYS A 130 7.24 -0.10 -8.78
N VAL A 131 6.46 0.59 -9.62
CA VAL A 131 6.69 0.59 -11.06
C VAL A 131 8.07 1.16 -11.36
N SER A 132 8.84 0.45 -12.19
CA SER A 132 10.21 0.86 -12.57
C SER A 132 10.26 2.23 -13.24
N ALA A 133 9.18 2.63 -13.92
CA ALA A 133 9.07 3.92 -14.59
C ALA A 133 8.81 5.10 -13.64
N ASN A 134 8.71 4.88 -12.34
CA ASN A 134 8.44 5.94 -11.35
C ASN A 134 9.62 6.12 -10.39
N PRO A 135 10.68 6.85 -10.79
CA PRO A 135 11.85 7.03 -9.94
C PRO A 135 11.58 7.85 -8.68
N ARG A 136 10.56 8.73 -8.68
CA ARG A 136 10.19 9.49 -7.49
C ARG A 136 9.64 8.59 -6.40
N LEU A 137 8.81 7.63 -6.77
CA LEU A 137 8.24 6.68 -5.83
C LEU A 137 9.34 5.76 -5.26
N LEU A 138 10.26 5.32 -6.10
CA LEU A 138 11.44 4.56 -5.66
C LEU A 138 12.24 5.34 -4.61
N ALA A 139 12.55 6.61 -4.89
CA ALA A 139 13.28 7.45 -3.95
C ALA A 139 12.51 7.65 -2.64
N TYR A 140 11.20 7.82 -2.72
CA TYR A 140 10.35 7.94 -1.55
C TYR A 140 10.46 6.72 -0.62
N TYR A 141 10.42 5.52 -1.18
CA TYR A 141 10.56 4.29 -0.38
C TYR A 141 11.99 4.10 0.13
N GLN A 142 13.00 4.46 -0.65
CA GLN A 142 14.39 4.42 -0.19
C GLN A 142 14.63 5.36 0.99
N ASP A 143 14.06 6.57 0.96
CA ASP A 143 14.10 7.51 2.08
C ASP A 143 13.38 6.96 3.31
N ALA A 144 12.39 6.10 3.10
CA ALA A 144 11.66 5.43 4.18
C ALA A 144 12.42 4.21 4.75
N GLY A 145 13.58 3.88 4.21
CA GLY A 145 14.45 2.80 4.71
C GLY A 145 14.38 1.52 3.90
N TYR A 146 13.68 1.53 2.77
CA TYR A 146 13.61 0.36 1.89
C TYR A 146 14.83 0.26 1.00
N ARG A 147 15.27 -0.97 0.74
CA ARG A 147 16.36 -1.26 -0.19
C ARG A 147 15.85 -2.08 -1.36
N VAL A 148 16.46 -1.88 -2.52
CA VAL A 148 16.15 -2.69 -3.70
C VAL A 148 16.60 -4.12 -3.43
N ALA A 149 15.66 -5.06 -3.49
CA ALA A 149 15.89 -6.49 -3.34
C ALA A 149 15.97 -7.21 -4.68
N GLY A 150 15.42 -6.61 -5.73
CA GLY A 150 15.41 -7.19 -7.06
C GLY A 150 14.50 -6.42 -8.00
N GLU A 151 14.34 -6.98 -9.20
CA GLU A 151 13.45 -6.46 -10.22
C GLU A 151 12.59 -7.58 -10.77
N PHE A 152 11.35 -7.27 -11.09
CA PHE A 152 10.45 -8.17 -11.79
C PHE A 152 9.93 -7.46 -13.04
N PRO A 153 10.46 -7.77 -14.23
CA PRO A 153 10.18 -7.00 -15.45
C PRO A 153 8.83 -7.32 -16.11
N HIS A 154 8.14 -8.37 -15.67
CA HIS A 154 6.99 -8.92 -16.39
C HIS A 154 5.72 -9.01 -15.54
N LYS A 155 5.47 -8.01 -14.70
CA LYS A 155 4.22 -7.97 -13.95
C LYS A 155 3.05 -7.69 -14.88
N GLN A 156 1.99 -8.48 -14.75
CA GLN A 156 0.83 -8.38 -15.61
C GLN A 156 -0.28 -7.54 -14.96
N GLY A 157 -0.70 -6.50 -15.64
CA GLY A 157 -1.84 -5.70 -15.25
C GLY A 157 -3.17 -6.37 -15.61
N VAL A 158 -4.26 -5.86 -15.08
CA VAL A 158 -5.63 -6.37 -15.31
C VAL A 158 -6.01 -6.34 -16.79
N ASP A 159 -5.46 -5.40 -17.54
CA ASP A 159 -5.71 -5.24 -18.97
C ASP A 159 -4.76 -6.06 -19.85
N GLY A 160 -3.98 -6.96 -19.26
CA GLY A 160 -2.96 -7.76 -19.97
C GLY A 160 -1.67 -7.02 -20.27
N ARG A 161 -1.54 -5.74 -19.86
CA ARG A 161 -0.32 -4.97 -20.04
C ARG A 161 0.78 -5.52 -19.14
N ILE A 162 1.98 -5.64 -19.70
CA ILE A 162 3.18 -6.07 -18.97
C ILE A 162 3.99 -4.83 -18.60
N TYR A 163 4.40 -4.73 -17.35
CA TYR A 163 5.24 -3.64 -16.87
C TYR A 163 6.26 -4.13 -15.85
N GLY A 164 7.38 -3.41 -15.75
CA GLY A 164 8.43 -3.73 -14.78
C GLY A 164 8.16 -3.11 -13.42
N VAL A 165 8.55 -3.84 -12.37
CA VAL A 165 8.53 -3.35 -11.00
C VAL A 165 9.87 -3.56 -10.33
N VAL A 166 10.21 -2.67 -9.40
CA VAL A 166 11.35 -2.80 -8.51
C VAL A 166 10.83 -3.38 -7.20
N LEU A 167 11.48 -4.45 -6.73
CA LEU A 167 11.16 -5.09 -5.46
C LEU A 167 11.94 -4.42 -4.34
N LEU A 168 11.24 -4.01 -3.29
CA LEU A 168 11.81 -3.26 -2.17
C LEU A 168 11.55 -3.97 -0.85
N GLU A 169 12.54 -3.93 0.03
CA GLU A 169 12.49 -4.62 1.31
C GLU A 169 13.07 -3.74 2.41
N LYS A 170 12.44 -3.76 3.58
CA LYS A 170 12.92 -3.10 4.77
C LYS A 170 12.95 -4.07 5.94
N PRO A 171 14.10 -4.24 6.61
CA PRO A 171 14.15 -5.00 7.85
C PRO A 171 13.42 -4.22 8.94
N LEU A 172 12.59 -4.92 9.71
CA LEU A 172 11.88 -4.35 10.84
C LEU A 172 12.62 -4.69 12.11
N GLY A 173 12.74 -3.72 13.02
CA GLY A 173 13.30 -3.98 14.32
C GLY A 173 12.44 -5.00 15.07
N VAL A 174 13.08 -6.05 15.59
CA VAL A 174 12.39 -6.97 16.50
C VAL A 174 12.20 -6.22 17.80
N SER A 175 10.95 -6.01 18.23
CA SER A 175 10.69 -5.58 19.59
C SER A 175 11.14 -6.68 20.51
N VAL A 176 12.34 -6.54 21.09
CA VAL A 176 12.75 -7.36 22.21
C VAL A 176 11.97 -6.81 23.42
N GLY A 177 10.82 -7.37 23.64
CA GLY A 177 10.04 -7.10 24.83
C GLY A 177 10.46 -8.01 25.95
#